data_7cccee3e1ce43f03872e8ef620b7ea4a
#
_entry.id   7cccee3e1ce43f03872e8ef620b7ea4a
#
_cell.length_a   1.000
_cell.length_b   1.000
_cell.length_c   1.000
_cell.angle_alpha   90.00
_cell.angle_beta   90.00
_cell.angle_gamma   90.00
#
_symmetry.space_group_name_H-M   'P 1'
#
loop_
_entity.id
_entity.type
_entity.pdbx_description
1 polymer ?
#
loop_
_entity_poly.entity_id
_entity_poly.type
_entity_poly.pdbx_seq_one_letter_code
_entity_poly.pdbx_strand_id
1 'polypeptide(L)'
;MEVKYHPLVQQDVVEAARKYQDISPRLAEEFDTELRITIAKAAENPLRFPPAGQSFRRANLKRFPYHFLYDIQPDFIRVMIVGHHKRHPELGLDRR
;
A
#
# COMPACT_ATOMS: atom_id res chain seq x y z
N MET A 1 -6.39 -1.99 -14.69
CA MET A 1 -7.52 -1.50 -13.87
C MET A 1 -7.23 -0.12 -13.32
N GLU A 2 -8.29 0.64 -13.11
CA GLU A 2 -8.19 1.90 -12.39
C GLU A 2 -7.84 1.65 -10.93
N VAL A 3 -7.18 2.60 -10.30
CA VAL A 3 -6.84 2.54 -8.87
C VAL A 3 -7.57 3.68 -8.16
N LYS A 4 -8.27 3.33 -7.09
CA LYS A 4 -8.87 4.30 -6.17
C LYS A 4 -8.23 4.12 -4.79
N TYR A 5 -8.37 5.12 -3.95
CA TYR A 5 -7.70 5.13 -2.66
C TYR A 5 -8.68 5.47 -1.55
N HIS A 6 -8.58 4.74 -0.44
CA HIS A 6 -9.27 5.15 0.78
C HIS A 6 -8.78 6.54 1.19
N PRO A 7 -9.65 7.40 1.73
CA PRO A 7 -9.27 8.78 2.08
C PRO A 7 -8.09 8.91 3.03
N LEU A 8 -7.83 7.91 3.87
CA LEU A 8 -6.73 7.96 4.84
C LEU A 8 -5.39 7.49 4.28
N VAL A 9 -5.36 6.98 3.04
CA VAL A 9 -4.11 6.46 2.45
C VAL A 9 -3.09 7.57 2.24
N GLN A 10 -3.51 8.76 1.85
CA GLN A 10 -2.59 9.87 1.66
C GLN A 10 -1.82 10.18 2.96
N GLN A 11 -2.51 10.19 4.08
CA GLN A 11 -1.89 10.39 5.39
C GLN A 11 -0.92 9.25 5.72
N ASP A 12 -1.29 8.00 5.44
CA ASP A 12 -0.41 6.84 5.63
C ASP A 12 0.90 7.04 4.87
N VAL A 13 0.82 7.46 3.60
CA VAL A 13 1.99 7.63 2.74
C VAL A 13 2.86 8.79 3.23
N VAL A 14 2.25 9.91 3.61
CA VAL A 14 2.98 11.06 4.13
C VAL A 14 3.76 10.70 5.39
N GLU A 15 3.14 9.97 6.31
CA GLU A 15 3.79 9.54 7.54
C GLU A 15 4.96 8.60 7.27
N ALA A 16 4.79 7.64 6.36
CA ALA A 16 5.85 6.72 5.99
C ALA A 16 7.00 7.44 5.30
N ALA A 17 6.69 8.30 4.33
CA ALA A 17 7.70 9.04 3.57
C ALA A 17 8.51 9.99 4.47
N ARG A 18 7.86 10.58 5.47
CA ARG A 18 8.53 11.52 6.39
C ARG A 18 9.69 10.85 7.12
N LYS A 19 9.54 9.60 7.54
CA LYS A 19 10.63 8.87 8.20
C LYS A 19 11.84 8.75 7.31
N TYR A 20 11.63 8.48 6.03
CA TYR A 20 12.72 8.36 5.07
C TYR A 20 13.27 9.72 4.68
N GLN A 21 12.42 10.73 4.58
CA GLN A 21 12.83 12.11 4.30
C GLN A 21 13.79 12.63 5.36
N ASP A 22 13.55 12.26 6.62
CA ASP A 22 14.42 12.66 7.73
C ASP A 22 15.81 12.04 7.64
N ILE A 23 15.94 10.91 6.96
CA ILE A 23 17.23 10.26 6.71
C ILE A 23 17.87 10.86 5.44
N SER A 24 17.13 10.90 4.35
CA SER A 24 17.59 11.37 3.05
C SER A 24 16.41 11.62 2.13
N PRO A 25 16.35 12.78 1.45
CA PRO A 25 15.30 13.03 0.44
C PRO A 25 15.27 11.99 -0.66
N ARG A 26 16.45 11.49 -1.07
CA ARG A 26 16.55 10.44 -2.08
C ARG A 26 15.88 9.15 -1.63
N LEU A 27 16.02 8.79 -0.36
CA LEU A 27 15.41 7.58 0.17
C LEU A 27 13.88 7.67 0.16
N ALA A 28 13.34 8.85 0.47
CA ALA A 28 11.90 9.08 0.38
C ALA A 28 11.40 8.96 -1.07
N GLU A 29 12.16 9.45 -2.04
CA GLU A 29 11.82 9.30 -3.46
C GLU A 29 11.83 7.83 -3.89
N GLU A 30 12.80 7.06 -3.43
CA GLU A 30 12.89 5.63 -3.73
C GLU A 30 11.72 4.86 -3.14
N PHE A 31 11.30 5.21 -1.93
CA PHE A 31 10.12 4.63 -1.30
C PHE A 31 8.86 4.91 -2.14
N ASP A 32 8.65 6.16 -2.52
CA ASP A 32 7.50 6.56 -3.33
C ASP A 32 7.48 5.83 -4.67
N THR A 33 8.64 5.72 -5.31
CA THR A 33 8.78 5.03 -6.59
C THR A 33 8.41 3.56 -6.48
N GLU A 34 8.94 2.86 -5.48
CA GLU A 34 8.61 1.44 -5.30
C GLU A 34 7.13 1.24 -4.98
N LEU A 35 6.56 2.09 -4.14
CA LEU A 35 5.14 2.03 -3.81
C LEU A 35 4.28 2.17 -5.07
N ARG A 36 4.55 3.17 -5.89
CA ARG A 36 3.81 3.38 -7.14
C ARG A 36 3.92 2.22 -8.10
N ILE A 37 5.13 1.68 -8.27
CA ILE A 37 5.36 0.52 -9.14
C ILE A 37 4.58 -0.69 -8.64
N THR A 38 4.59 -0.92 -7.33
CA THR A 38 3.92 -2.08 -6.75
C THR A 38 2.39 -1.94 -6.86
N ILE A 39 1.86 -0.74 -6.68
CA ILE A 39 0.43 -0.47 -6.89
C ILE A 39 0.05 -0.71 -8.35
N ALA A 40 0.88 -0.27 -9.29
CA ALA A 40 0.64 -0.51 -10.72
C ALA A 40 0.61 -2.00 -11.04
N LYS A 41 1.48 -2.79 -10.44
CA LYS A 41 1.47 -4.25 -10.59
C LYS A 41 0.18 -4.87 -10.08
N ALA A 42 -0.34 -4.40 -8.95
CA ALA A 42 -1.60 -4.87 -8.41
C ALA A 42 -2.78 -4.50 -9.33
N ALA A 43 -2.76 -3.31 -9.90
CA ALA A 43 -3.79 -2.89 -10.84
C ALA A 43 -3.74 -3.68 -12.15
N GLU A 44 -2.54 -4.03 -12.61
CA GLU A 44 -2.35 -4.83 -13.82
C GLU A 44 -2.83 -6.26 -13.65
N ASN A 45 -2.55 -6.85 -12.49
CA ASN A 45 -2.99 -8.22 -12.16
C ASN A 45 -3.42 -8.29 -10.70
N PRO A 46 -4.69 -8.00 -10.39
CA PRO A 46 -5.15 -7.93 -9.00
C PRO A 46 -5.05 -9.23 -8.21
N LEU A 47 -5.00 -10.37 -8.89
CA LEU A 47 -4.89 -11.67 -8.21
C LEU A 47 -3.44 -12.06 -7.91
N ARG A 48 -2.48 -11.25 -8.33
CA ARG A 48 -1.05 -11.54 -8.18
C ARG A 48 -0.60 -11.64 -6.72
N PHE A 49 -1.16 -10.82 -5.84
CA PHE A 49 -0.75 -10.76 -4.44
C PHE A 49 -1.68 -11.59 -3.57
N PRO A 50 -1.16 -12.16 -2.46
CA PRO A 50 -1.94 -13.10 -1.64
C PRO A 50 -3.08 -12.43 -0.88
N PRO A 51 -4.12 -13.21 -0.57
CA PRO A 51 -5.19 -12.74 0.30
C PRO A 51 -4.69 -12.35 1.69
N ALA A 52 -5.37 -11.36 2.28
CA ALA A 52 -5.13 -10.91 3.64
C ALA A 52 -6.49 -10.65 4.29
N GLY A 53 -6.95 -11.57 5.12
CA GLY A 53 -8.32 -11.55 5.62
C GLY A 53 -9.31 -11.99 4.55
N GLN A 54 -10.58 -11.68 4.76
CA GLN A 54 -11.64 -12.18 3.90
C GLN A 54 -11.84 -11.37 2.62
N SER A 55 -11.50 -10.09 2.66
CA SER A 55 -11.89 -9.17 1.59
C SER A 55 -10.71 -8.45 0.93
N PHE A 56 -9.51 -8.57 1.50
CA PHE A 56 -8.37 -7.81 1.04
C PHE A 56 -7.26 -8.70 0.51
N ARG A 57 -6.32 -8.07 -0.21
CA ARG A 57 -5.04 -8.66 -0.60
C ARG A 57 -3.93 -7.77 -0.09
N ARG A 58 -2.76 -8.36 0.13
CA ARG A 58 -1.61 -7.66 0.70
C ARG A 58 -0.45 -7.70 -0.28
N ALA A 59 0.09 -6.52 -0.59
CA ALA A 59 1.28 -6.38 -1.41
C ALA A 59 2.41 -5.81 -0.58
N ASN A 60 3.46 -6.61 -0.37
CA ASN A 60 4.64 -6.18 0.38
C ASN A 60 5.61 -5.47 -0.55
N LEU A 61 6.20 -4.36 -0.09
CA LEU A 61 7.35 -3.76 -0.76
C LEU A 61 8.58 -4.64 -0.52
N LYS A 62 9.55 -4.61 -1.43
CA LYS A 62 10.74 -5.44 -1.34
C LYS A 62 11.85 -4.78 -0.52
N ARG A 63 12.09 -3.48 -0.77
CA ARG A 63 13.20 -2.75 -0.15
C ARG A 63 12.83 -2.06 1.15
N PHE A 64 11.55 -1.89 1.41
CA PHE A 64 11.06 -1.16 2.56
C PHE A 64 10.12 -2.05 3.38
N PRO A 65 10.15 -1.97 4.72
CA PRO A 65 9.28 -2.80 5.56
C PRO A 65 7.86 -2.28 5.61
N TYR A 66 7.28 -2.03 4.45
CA TYR A 66 5.92 -1.53 4.28
C TYR A 66 5.15 -2.41 3.32
N HIS A 67 3.86 -2.36 3.45
CA HIS A 67 2.92 -3.04 2.56
C HIS A 67 1.70 -2.16 2.33
N PHE A 68 0.87 -2.53 1.38
CA PHE A 68 -0.47 -1.99 1.29
C PHE A 68 -1.48 -3.12 1.17
N LEU A 69 -2.69 -2.84 1.67
CA LEU A 69 -3.84 -3.72 1.49
C LEU A 69 -4.75 -3.10 0.43
N TYR A 70 -5.35 -3.94 -0.39
CA TYR A 70 -6.31 -3.48 -1.38
C TYR A 70 -7.45 -4.47 -1.52
N ASP A 71 -8.62 -3.98 -1.94
CA ASP A 71 -9.72 -4.83 -2.37
C ASP A 71 -9.90 -4.74 -3.87
N ILE A 72 -10.57 -5.73 -4.44
CA ILE A 72 -10.82 -5.82 -5.88
C ILE A 72 -12.30 -5.55 -6.10
N GLN A 73 -12.58 -4.53 -6.90
CA GLN A 73 -13.93 -4.17 -7.33
C GLN A 73 -14.07 -4.50 -8.82
N PRO A 74 -15.29 -4.49 -9.38
CA PRO A 74 -15.48 -4.88 -10.78
C PRO A 74 -14.63 -4.09 -11.78
N ASP A 75 -14.44 -2.77 -11.56
CA ASP A 75 -13.77 -1.90 -12.51
C ASP A 75 -12.48 -1.27 -11.98
N PHE A 76 -12.13 -1.52 -10.73
CA PHE A 76 -10.96 -0.91 -10.11
C PHE A 76 -10.45 -1.75 -8.93
N ILE A 77 -9.23 -1.46 -8.49
CA ILE A 77 -8.77 -1.87 -7.17
C ILE A 77 -8.82 -0.65 -6.26
N ARG A 78 -9.06 -0.87 -4.99
CA ARG A 78 -9.05 0.20 -4.00
C ARG A 78 -7.97 -0.08 -2.96
N VAL A 79 -6.97 0.81 -2.90
CA VAL A 79 -5.94 0.74 -1.86
C VAL A 79 -6.56 1.24 -0.56
N MET A 80 -6.49 0.42 0.49
CA MET A 80 -7.18 0.66 1.75
C MET A 80 -6.28 1.21 2.83
N ILE A 81 -5.02 0.78 2.86
CA ILE A 81 -4.04 1.22 3.85
C ILE A 81 -2.63 1.00 3.30
N VAL A 82 -1.70 1.87 3.70
CA VAL A 82 -0.27 1.65 3.56
C VAL A 82 0.29 1.62 4.98
N GLY A 83 0.91 0.51 5.38
CA GLY A 83 1.34 0.31 6.75
C GLY A 83 2.70 -0.36 6.87
N HIS A 84 3.36 -0.10 8.00
CA HIS A 84 4.62 -0.74 8.34
C HIS A 84 4.36 -2.19 8.79
N HIS A 85 5.28 -3.11 8.45
CA HIS A 85 5.14 -4.52 8.80
C HIS A 85 5.06 -4.79 10.31
N LYS A 86 5.60 -3.90 11.13
CA LYS A 86 5.58 -4.04 12.59
C LYS A 86 4.27 -3.61 13.23
N ARG A 87 3.37 -2.99 12.48
CA ARG A 87 2.05 -2.65 13.02
C ARG A 87 1.21 -3.91 13.20
N HIS A 88 0.20 -3.81 14.06
CA HIS A 88 -0.72 -4.93 14.30
C HIS A 88 -1.27 -5.45 12.97
N PRO A 89 -1.26 -6.78 12.74
CA PRO A 89 -1.67 -7.34 11.45
C PRO A 89 -3.10 -7.01 11.03
N GLU A 90 -3.96 -6.69 11.99
CA GLU A 90 -5.36 -6.35 11.72
C GLU A 90 -5.58 -4.86 11.47
N LEU A 91 -4.53 -4.04 11.58
CA LEU A 91 -4.67 -2.61 11.37
C LEU A 91 -5.10 -2.33 9.93
N GLY A 92 -6.20 -1.61 9.80
CA GLY A 92 -6.75 -1.25 8.50
C GLY A 92 -7.70 -2.25 7.88
N LEU A 93 -7.81 -3.47 8.42
CA LEU A 93 -8.77 -4.45 7.91
C LEU A 93 -10.22 -4.02 8.12
N ASP A 94 -10.46 -3.12 9.06
CA ASP A 94 -11.77 -2.56 9.35
C ASP A 94 -12.06 -1.24 8.60
N ARG A 95 -11.12 -0.73 7.83
CA ARG A 95 -11.36 0.45 6.99
C ARG A 95 -12.40 0.15 5.93
N ARG A 96 -13.27 1.10 5.71
CA ARG A 96 -14.36 0.97 4.74
C ARG A 96 -14.44 2.15 3.80
#